data_04eb93f73a578badaedbd63d3c59d1be
#
_entry.id   04eb93f73a578badaedbd63d3c59d1be
#
_cell.length_a   1.000
_cell.length_b   1.000
_cell.length_c   1.000
_cell.angle_alpha   90.00
_cell.angle_beta   90.00
_cell.angle_gamma   90.00
#
_symmetry.space_group_name_H-M   'P 1'
#
loop_
_entity.id
_entity.type
_entity.pdbx_description
1 polymer ?
#
loop_
_entity_poly.entity_id
_entity_poly.type
_entity_poly.pdbx_seq_one_letter_code
_entity_poly.pdbx_strand_id
1 'polypeptide(L)'
;NGYLHEGNEIHIDLIYPDNVAPLGEYYMNLAGVYFPELQVRHVTFNKGDSDHTSFNKNGFMGIYPFEDKDNPSPYMHTGNDVIGSSVNSFEQSQIFTQMNLASVATLATLSPENVMENEYNYVSIFPNPAKNTLTMAAETEGVKDVVIVNSLGQTVKEFSFETSTTVDIKDLNSGVYFVKILGENVLTKKVVVRD
;
A
#
# COMPACT_ATOMS: atom_id res chain seq x y z
N ASN A 1 5.12 14.27 -14.13
CA ASN A 1 4.39 15.51 -14.44
C ASN A 1 5.23 16.71 -14.07
N GLY A 2 5.30 17.73 -14.90
CA GLY A 2 6.16 18.88 -14.69
C GLY A 2 5.69 20.08 -15.48
N TYR A 3 4.45 20.05 -15.96
CA TYR A 3 3.84 21.18 -16.64
C TYR A 3 3.14 22.08 -15.63
N LEU A 4 3.55 23.36 -15.62
CA LEU A 4 2.90 24.40 -14.84
C LEU A 4 2.38 25.47 -15.80
N HIS A 5 1.07 25.69 -15.79
CA HIS A 5 0.46 26.74 -16.59
C HIS A 5 0.89 28.10 -16.06
N GLU A 6 1.14 29.06 -16.96
CA GLU A 6 1.54 30.41 -16.59
C GLU A 6 0.53 31.06 -15.63
N GLY A 7 1.00 31.55 -14.51
CA GLY A 7 0.18 32.16 -13.46
C GLY A 7 -0.44 31.20 -12.47
N ASN A 8 -0.26 29.89 -12.61
CA ASN A 8 -0.72 28.91 -11.63
C ASN A 8 0.31 28.69 -10.52
N GLU A 9 -0.19 28.40 -9.33
CA GLU A 9 0.62 27.89 -8.22
C GLU A 9 0.80 26.37 -8.37
N ILE A 10 1.94 25.88 -7.86
CA ILE A 10 2.21 24.44 -7.82
C ILE A 10 1.21 23.76 -6.90
N HIS A 11 0.52 22.76 -7.41
CA HIS A 11 -0.39 21.91 -6.66
C HIS A 11 -0.40 20.49 -7.24
N ILE A 12 -1.01 19.56 -6.54
CA ILE A 12 -1.23 18.19 -6.99
C ILE A 12 -2.73 17.93 -7.03
N ASP A 13 -3.24 17.59 -8.20
CA ASP A 13 -4.56 16.98 -8.35
C ASP A 13 -4.42 15.47 -8.17
N LEU A 14 -4.93 14.96 -7.06
CA LEU A 14 -4.86 13.54 -6.72
C LEU A 14 -6.11 12.83 -7.21
N ILE A 15 -5.94 12.01 -8.24
CA ILE A 15 -7.04 11.31 -8.92
C ILE A 15 -7.18 9.92 -8.33
N TYR A 16 -8.34 9.62 -7.76
CA TYR A 16 -8.72 8.28 -7.31
C TYR A 16 -10.24 8.15 -7.15
N PRO A 17 -10.81 6.93 -7.27
CA PRO A 17 -12.21 6.66 -6.98
C PRO A 17 -12.45 6.52 -5.47
N ASP A 18 -13.71 6.69 -5.02
CA ASP A 18 -14.08 6.69 -3.59
C ASP A 18 -13.63 5.43 -2.83
N ASN A 19 -13.65 4.27 -3.48
CA ASN A 19 -13.21 3.01 -2.88
C ASN A 19 -11.68 2.92 -2.63
N VAL A 20 -10.93 3.93 -3.06
CA VAL A 20 -9.47 4.07 -2.85
C VAL A 20 -9.16 5.24 -1.90
N ALA A 21 -10.18 5.86 -1.32
CA ALA A 21 -10.03 6.99 -0.39
C ALA A 21 -8.96 6.77 0.71
N PRO A 22 -8.83 5.60 1.35
CA PRO A 22 -7.82 5.40 2.39
C PRO A 22 -6.37 5.69 1.91
N LEU A 23 -6.02 5.29 0.68
CA LEU A 23 -4.68 5.60 0.12
C LEU A 23 -4.56 7.07 -0.28
N GLY A 24 -5.62 7.66 -0.81
CA GLY A 24 -5.65 9.07 -1.18
C GLY A 24 -5.51 9.99 0.03
N GLU A 25 -6.27 9.73 1.09
CA GLU A 25 -6.21 10.46 2.37
C GLU A 25 -4.83 10.31 3.02
N TYR A 26 -4.24 9.11 2.98
CA TYR A 26 -2.89 8.88 3.46
C TYR A 26 -1.88 9.78 2.71
N TYR A 27 -1.95 9.84 1.38
CA TYR A 27 -1.08 10.70 0.57
C TYR A 27 -1.25 12.18 0.93
N MET A 28 -2.49 12.67 1.07
CA MET A 28 -2.79 14.06 1.45
C MET A 28 -2.31 14.38 2.87
N ASN A 29 -2.46 13.45 3.83
CA ASN A 29 -1.95 13.64 5.19
C ASN A 29 -0.42 13.76 5.22
N LEU A 30 0.30 12.96 4.43
CA LEU A 30 1.75 13.07 4.31
C LEU A 30 2.17 14.40 3.67
N ALA A 31 1.40 14.90 2.71
CA ALA A 31 1.66 16.23 2.16
C ALA A 31 1.58 17.30 3.25
N GLY A 32 0.58 17.26 4.11
CA GLY A 32 0.46 18.17 5.25
C GLY A 32 1.63 18.09 6.24
N VAL A 33 2.29 16.93 6.35
CA VAL A 33 3.46 16.76 7.24
C VAL A 33 4.75 17.25 6.60
N TYR A 34 5.02 16.88 5.35
CA TYR A 34 6.31 17.14 4.70
C TYR A 34 6.32 18.40 3.84
N PHE A 35 5.17 18.84 3.35
CA PHE A 35 4.99 19.97 2.44
C PHE A 35 3.75 20.77 2.83
N PRO A 36 3.71 21.41 4.02
CA PRO A 36 2.50 22.05 4.55
C PRO A 36 1.93 23.17 3.66
N GLU A 37 2.75 23.77 2.80
CA GLU A 37 2.33 24.80 1.84
C GLU A 37 1.82 24.21 0.52
N LEU A 38 2.02 22.90 0.28
CA LEU A 38 1.61 22.25 -0.95
C LEU A 38 0.10 21.93 -0.92
N GLN A 39 -0.63 22.48 -1.86
CA GLN A 39 -2.03 22.12 -2.05
C GLN A 39 -2.15 20.78 -2.77
N VAL A 40 -2.72 19.78 -2.09
CA VAL A 40 -3.10 18.50 -2.70
C VAL A 40 -4.62 18.40 -2.66
N ARG A 41 -5.26 18.24 -3.83
CA ARG A 41 -6.72 18.24 -3.96
C ARG A 41 -7.18 16.88 -4.47
N HIS A 42 -8.16 16.27 -3.80
CA HIS A 42 -8.87 15.13 -4.39
C HIS A 42 -9.70 15.59 -5.57
N VAL A 43 -9.51 14.95 -6.70
CA VAL A 43 -10.28 15.21 -7.91
C VAL A 43 -10.74 13.89 -8.55
N THR A 44 -11.92 13.92 -9.15
CA THR A 44 -12.40 12.82 -9.98
C THR A 44 -12.16 13.16 -11.45
N PHE A 45 -11.71 12.18 -12.22
CA PHE A 45 -11.44 12.35 -13.63
C PHE A 45 -12.31 11.39 -14.44
N ASN A 46 -13.27 11.94 -15.17
CA ASN A 46 -14.26 11.17 -15.92
C ASN A 46 -13.82 10.85 -17.37
N LYS A 47 -12.64 11.34 -17.78
CA LYS A 47 -12.09 11.14 -19.12
C LYS A 47 -10.61 10.78 -19.01
N GLY A 48 -10.25 9.67 -19.59
CA GLY A 48 -8.89 9.16 -19.58
C GLY A 48 -8.68 8.08 -18.54
N ASP A 49 -7.78 7.21 -18.85
CA ASP A 49 -7.42 6.06 -18.05
C ASP A 49 -5.90 6.08 -17.88
N SER A 50 -5.40 5.68 -16.73
CA SER A 50 -3.98 5.53 -16.47
C SER A 50 -3.75 4.25 -15.67
N ASP A 51 -2.51 3.90 -15.41
CA ASP A 51 -2.13 2.64 -14.78
C ASP A 51 -2.87 2.36 -13.47
N HIS A 52 -3.15 3.40 -12.64
CA HIS A 52 -3.90 3.26 -11.40
C HIS A 52 -5.27 2.61 -11.60
N THR A 53 -5.93 2.85 -12.73
CA THR A 53 -7.24 2.26 -13.01
C THR A 53 -7.16 0.75 -13.18
N SER A 54 -6.10 0.24 -13.81
CA SER A 54 -5.87 -1.19 -13.95
C SER A 54 -5.66 -1.87 -12.60
N PHE A 55 -4.93 -1.23 -11.69
CA PHE A 55 -4.77 -1.71 -10.31
C PHE A 55 -6.10 -1.72 -9.58
N ASN A 56 -6.87 -0.61 -9.65
CA ASN A 56 -8.15 -0.48 -8.97
C ASN A 56 -9.19 -1.52 -9.46
N LYS A 57 -9.23 -1.81 -10.77
CA LYS A 57 -10.09 -2.85 -11.35
C LYS A 57 -9.74 -4.28 -10.88
N ASN A 58 -8.51 -4.49 -10.46
CA ASN A 58 -8.03 -5.79 -9.96
C ASN A 58 -7.96 -5.88 -8.43
N GLY A 59 -8.62 -4.96 -7.71
CA GLY A 59 -8.73 -5.00 -6.25
C GLY A 59 -7.52 -4.45 -5.49
N PHE A 60 -6.60 -3.78 -6.17
CA PHE A 60 -5.50 -3.05 -5.55
C PHE A 60 -5.84 -1.56 -5.47
N MET A 61 -5.29 -0.87 -4.47
CA MET A 61 -5.45 0.58 -4.38
C MET A 61 -4.39 1.28 -5.24
N GLY A 62 -4.82 2.06 -6.21
CA GLY A 62 -3.98 2.89 -7.05
C GLY A 62 -4.48 4.33 -7.05
N ILE A 63 -3.59 5.29 -6.83
CA ILE A 63 -3.85 6.73 -6.93
C ILE A 63 -3.00 7.32 -8.05
N TYR A 64 -3.43 8.44 -8.60
CA TYR A 64 -2.71 9.11 -9.68
C TYR A 64 -2.50 10.59 -9.34
N PRO A 65 -1.29 10.96 -8.85
CA PRO A 65 -0.91 12.36 -8.70
C PRO A 65 -0.77 13.01 -10.08
N PHE A 66 -1.52 14.05 -10.33
CA PHE A 66 -1.58 14.76 -11.60
C PHE A 66 -1.27 16.25 -11.41
N GLU A 67 -0.83 16.92 -12.48
CA GLU A 67 -0.41 18.32 -12.43
C GLU A 67 -1.60 19.28 -12.22
N ASP A 68 -2.46 19.40 -13.20
CA ASP A 68 -3.68 20.21 -13.14
C ASP A 68 -4.70 19.55 -14.07
N LYS A 69 -5.78 19.08 -13.50
CA LYS A 69 -6.85 18.39 -14.22
C LYS A 69 -7.57 19.33 -15.22
N ASP A 70 -7.66 20.58 -14.85
CA ASP A 70 -8.43 21.55 -15.65
C ASP A 70 -7.56 22.20 -16.73
N ASN A 71 -6.22 22.26 -16.53
CA ASN A 71 -5.25 22.80 -17.47
C ASN A 71 -4.04 21.87 -17.64
N PRO A 72 -4.22 20.64 -18.15
CA PRO A 72 -3.11 19.72 -18.36
C PRO A 72 -2.19 20.20 -19.47
N SER A 73 -0.98 19.64 -19.52
CA SER A 73 -0.05 19.95 -20.61
C SER A 73 -0.71 19.72 -21.97
N PRO A 74 -0.74 20.76 -22.84
CA PRO A 74 -1.27 20.62 -24.20
C PRO A 74 -0.38 19.73 -25.10
N TYR A 75 0.81 19.39 -24.64
CA TYR A 75 1.80 18.61 -25.39
C TYR A 75 1.75 17.10 -25.02
N MET A 76 1.00 16.74 -23.98
CA MET A 76 0.87 15.35 -23.53
C MET A 76 0.47 14.41 -24.68
N HIS A 77 1.20 13.29 -24.81
CA HIS A 77 0.99 12.32 -25.88
C HIS A 77 1.23 12.84 -27.32
N THR A 78 2.00 13.91 -27.47
CA THR A 78 2.40 14.45 -28.78
C THR A 78 3.91 14.35 -28.98
N GLY A 79 4.39 14.65 -30.20
CA GLY A 79 5.82 14.75 -30.49
C GLY A 79 6.54 15.91 -29.75
N ASN A 80 5.79 16.82 -29.16
CA ASN A 80 6.30 17.94 -28.36
C ASN A 80 6.23 17.67 -26.84
N ASP A 81 5.95 16.44 -26.45
CA ASP A 81 5.96 16.00 -25.04
C ASP A 81 7.41 15.81 -24.57
N VAL A 82 8.11 16.91 -24.43
CA VAL A 82 9.54 16.98 -24.13
C VAL A 82 9.83 18.02 -23.05
N ILE A 83 11.05 17.95 -22.47
CA ILE A 83 11.55 18.94 -21.53
C ILE A 83 11.59 20.31 -22.20
N GLY A 84 11.12 21.35 -21.50
CA GLY A 84 10.98 22.72 -21.97
C GLY A 84 9.61 23.03 -22.57
N SER A 85 8.84 22.03 -23.01
CA SER A 85 7.47 22.19 -23.48
C SER A 85 6.47 21.57 -22.49
N SER A 86 6.43 20.24 -22.39
CA SER A 86 5.52 19.52 -21.51
C SER A 86 6.04 19.46 -20.06
N VAL A 87 7.35 19.49 -19.86
CA VAL A 87 8.00 19.66 -18.56
C VAL A 87 8.66 21.02 -18.54
N ASN A 88 7.92 22.04 -18.15
CA ASN A 88 8.37 23.43 -18.13
C ASN A 88 8.68 23.96 -16.71
N SER A 89 8.33 23.19 -15.65
CA SER A 89 8.62 23.50 -14.27
C SER A 89 9.40 22.36 -13.59
N PHE A 90 10.69 22.61 -13.34
CA PHE A 90 11.52 21.68 -12.57
C PHE A 90 11.09 21.61 -11.11
N GLU A 91 10.66 22.72 -10.53
CA GLU A 91 10.18 22.78 -9.15
C GLU A 91 8.95 21.89 -8.95
N GLN A 92 7.99 21.97 -9.86
CA GLN A 92 6.83 21.07 -9.85
C GLN A 92 7.25 19.60 -9.96
N SER A 93 8.14 19.28 -10.90
CA SER A 93 8.65 17.92 -11.08
C SER A 93 9.37 17.40 -9.84
N GLN A 94 10.13 18.28 -9.17
CA GLN A 94 10.83 17.97 -7.93
C GLN A 94 9.84 17.69 -6.80
N ILE A 95 8.84 18.54 -6.60
CA ILE A 95 7.82 18.37 -5.56
C ILE A 95 7.04 17.05 -5.76
N PHE A 96 6.63 16.74 -6.99
CA PHE A 96 5.99 15.45 -7.29
C PHE A 96 6.87 14.27 -6.95
N THR A 97 8.16 14.34 -7.32
CA THR A 97 9.12 13.28 -7.02
C THR A 97 9.33 13.11 -5.52
N GLN A 98 9.52 14.20 -4.79
CA GLN A 98 9.72 14.20 -3.34
C GLN A 98 8.48 13.67 -2.62
N MET A 99 7.28 14.09 -3.02
CA MET A 99 6.03 13.66 -2.41
C MET A 99 5.77 12.16 -2.65
N ASN A 100 6.00 11.68 -3.88
CA ASN A 100 5.89 10.28 -4.20
C ASN A 100 6.92 9.43 -3.43
N LEU A 101 8.17 9.91 -3.36
CA LEU A 101 9.22 9.24 -2.59
C LEU A 101 8.90 9.18 -1.10
N ALA A 102 8.43 10.28 -0.50
CA ALA A 102 8.00 10.32 0.90
C ALA A 102 6.88 9.30 1.17
N SER A 103 5.89 9.22 0.26
CA SER A 103 4.79 8.28 0.37
C SER A 103 5.25 6.83 0.31
N VAL A 104 6.07 6.48 -0.67
CA VAL A 104 6.60 5.12 -0.83
C VAL A 104 7.53 4.75 0.32
N ALA A 105 8.43 5.66 0.74
CA ALA A 105 9.37 5.42 1.84
C ALA A 105 8.62 5.19 3.16
N THR A 106 7.59 5.99 3.44
CA THR A 106 6.79 5.83 4.65
C THR A 106 5.99 4.54 4.61
N LEU A 107 5.34 4.20 3.48
CA LEU A 107 4.66 2.92 3.31
C LEU A 107 5.61 1.72 3.44
N ALA A 108 6.84 1.84 2.96
CA ALA A 108 7.85 0.78 3.08
C ALA A 108 8.38 0.60 4.52
N THR A 109 8.32 1.65 5.35
CA THR A 109 8.70 1.60 6.77
C THR A 109 7.55 1.19 7.67
N LEU A 110 6.30 1.34 7.20
CA LEU A 110 5.16 0.79 7.89
C LEU A 110 5.30 -0.75 7.82
N SER A 111 5.53 -1.39 8.96
CA SER A 111 5.32 -2.83 9.06
C SER A 111 3.91 -3.13 8.56
N PRO A 112 3.66 -4.26 7.88
CA PRO A 112 2.29 -4.68 7.60
C PRO A 112 1.40 -4.69 8.85
N GLU A 113 2.01 -4.82 10.02
CA GLU A 113 1.40 -4.70 11.34
C GLU A 113 0.87 -3.29 11.64
N ASN A 114 1.50 -2.22 11.13
CA ASN A 114 1.10 -0.83 11.39
C ASN A 114 0.00 -0.30 10.45
N VAL A 115 -0.25 -0.95 9.31
CA VAL A 115 -1.32 -0.54 8.39
C VAL A 115 -2.71 -0.96 8.90
N MET A 116 -2.75 -1.91 9.87
CA MET A 116 -3.98 -2.48 10.42
C MET A 116 -3.99 -2.53 11.96
N GLU A 117 -3.19 -1.70 12.66
CA GLU A 117 -2.97 -1.82 14.11
C GLU A 117 -4.16 -1.45 15.01
N ASN A 118 -5.29 -1.06 14.47
CA ASN A 118 -6.40 -0.62 15.34
C ASN A 118 -7.53 -1.61 15.57
N GLU A 119 -7.58 -2.79 14.93
CA GLU A 119 -8.65 -3.76 15.25
C GLU A 119 -8.26 -5.25 15.25
N TYR A 120 -7.07 -5.68 14.75
CA TYR A 120 -6.83 -7.10 14.50
C TYR A 120 -5.52 -7.69 15.06
N ASN A 121 -4.84 -7.02 16.00
CA ASN A 121 -3.60 -7.56 16.61
C ASN A 121 -3.86 -8.51 17.78
N TYR A 122 -4.94 -9.29 17.70
CA TYR A 122 -5.31 -10.22 18.76
C TYR A 122 -4.55 -11.57 18.70
N VAL A 123 -3.65 -11.78 17.74
CA VAL A 123 -2.82 -13.00 17.67
C VAL A 123 -1.36 -12.66 17.46
N SER A 124 -0.54 -13.05 18.42
CA SER A 124 0.92 -13.00 18.33
C SER A 124 1.47 -14.28 17.73
N ILE A 125 2.49 -14.19 16.87
CA ILE A 125 3.12 -15.33 16.19
C ILE A 125 4.63 -15.24 16.39
N PHE A 126 5.23 -16.23 17.01
CA PHE A 126 6.67 -16.27 17.32
C PHE A 126 7.23 -17.70 17.41
N PRO A 127 8.58 -17.87 17.27
CA PRO A 127 9.53 -16.87 16.80
C PRO A 127 9.36 -16.55 15.31
N ASN A 128 9.83 -15.39 14.90
CA ASN A 128 9.94 -15.03 13.48
C ASN A 128 11.27 -14.29 13.26
N PRO A 129 12.28 -14.89 12.60
CA PRO A 129 12.25 -16.18 11.91
C PRO A 129 12.06 -17.40 12.81
N ALA A 130 11.33 -18.40 12.29
CA ALA A 130 11.10 -19.69 12.93
C ALA A 130 12.01 -20.78 12.37
N LYS A 131 12.29 -21.82 13.19
CA LYS A 131 13.12 -22.96 12.77
C LYS A 131 12.36 -24.28 12.81
N ASN A 132 11.93 -24.72 13.98
CA ASN A 132 11.29 -26.02 14.18
C ASN A 132 9.82 -25.92 14.55
N THR A 133 9.47 -24.87 15.26
CA THR A 133 8.13 -24.64 15.78
C THR A 133 7.71 -23.20 15.62
N LEU A 134 6.41 -22.99 15.53
CA LEU A 134 5.77 -21.69 15.48
C LEU A 134 4.70 -21.65 16.55
N THR A 135 4.80 -20.71 17.47
CA THR A 135 3.81 -20.51 18.54
C THR A 135 2.87 -19.36 18.15
N MET A 136 1.60 -19.57 18.37
CA MET A 136 0.57 -18.56 18.21
C MET A 136 -0.13 -18.36 19.55
N ALA A 137 -0.36 -17.10 19.94
CA ALA A 137 -1.09 -16.75 21.16
C ALA A 137 -2.12 -15.68 20.83
N ALA A 138 -3.37 -15.91 21.21
CA ALA A 138 -4.49 -15.02 21.01
C ALA A 138 -4.83 -14.27 22.30
N GLU A 139 -5.16 -12.99 22.18
CA GLU A 139 -5.60 -12.13 23.29
C GLU A 139 -7.15 -12.14 23.44
N THR A 140 -7.85 -12.68 22.42
CA THR A 140 -9.32 -12.74 22.40
C THR A 140 -9.81 -14.17 22.59
N GLU A 141 -10.97 -14.36 23.21
CA GLU A 141 -11.63 -15.65 23.37
C GLU A 141 -12.18 -16.16 22.03
N GLY A 142 -12.48 -17.48 22.00
CA GLY A 142 -13.08 -18.18 20.87
C GLY A 142 -12.08 -18.90 19.97
N VAL A 143 -12.59 -19.84 19.20
CA VAL A 143 -11.81 -20.68 18.27
C VAL A 143 -11.33 -19.83 17.08
N LYS A 144 -10.07 -19.96 16.72
CA LYS A 144 -9.44 -19.36 15.55
C LYS A 144 -9.04 -20.45 14.58
N ASP A 145 -9.59 -20.41 13.39
CA ASP A 145 -9.18 -21.28 12.30
C ASP A 145 -7.98 -20.69 11.58
N VAL A 146 -6.95 -21.48 11.38
CA VAL A 146 -5.66 -21.02 10.83
C VAL A 146 -5.27 -21.83 9.62
N VAL A 147 -4.85 -21.14 8.57
CA VAL A 147 -4.28 -21.72 7.36
C VAL A 147 -2.89 -21.13 7.15
N ILE A 148 -1.86 -21.98 7.03
CA ILE A 148 -0.52 -21.56 6.61
C ILE A 148 -0.36 -21.86 5.13
N VAL A 149 0.02 -20.86 4.35
CA VAL A 149 0.28 -20.99 2.91
C VAL A 149 1.72 -20.64 2.58
N ASN A 150 2.27 -21.28 1.54
CA ASN A 150 3.57 -20.92 0.99
C ASN A 150 3.48 -19.67 0.09
N SER A 151 4.60 -19.24 -0.49
CA SER A 151 4.69 -18.07 -1.38
C SER A 151 3.89 -18.22 -2.69
N LEU A 152 3.48 -19.44 -3.05
CA LEU A 152 2.63 -19.74 -4.21
C LEU A 152 1.13 -19.79 -3.84
N GLY A 153 0.79 -19.53 -2.56
CA GLY A 153 -0.59 -19.58 -2.08
C GLY A 153 -1.10 -21.00 -1.78
N GLN A 154 -0.25 -22.03 -1.86
CA GLN A 154 -0.65 -23.41 -1.56
C GLN A 154 -0.72 -23.61 -0.04
N THR A 155 -1.79 -24.20 0.46
CA THR A 155 -1.95 -24.56 1.86
C THR A 155 -0.94 -25.64 2.24
N VAL A 156 -0.16 -25.40 3.28
CA VAL A 156 0.83 -26.33 3.83
C VAL A 156 0.44 -26.86 5.20
N LYS A 157 -0.34 -26.11 5.98
CA LYS A 157 -0.93 -26.52 7.26
C LYS A 157 -2.28 -25.88 7.47
N GLU A 158 -3.15 -26.60 8.19
CA GLU A 158 -4.48 -26.11 8.60
C GLU A 158 -4.81 -26.68 9.98
N PHE A 159 -5.26 -25.84 10.90
CA PHE A 159 -5.61 -26.21 12.27
C PHE A 159 -6.41 -25.10 12.94
N SER A 160 -6.95 -25.38 14.13
CA SER A 160 -7.66 -24.41 14.96
C SER A 160 -7.05 -24.35 16.36
N PHE A 161 -7.19 -23.20 17.03
CA PHE A 161 -6.80 -23.02 18.43
C PHE A 161 -7.70 -21.99 19.13
N GLU A 162 -7.72 -21.96 20.46
CA GLU A 162 -8.51 -21.00 21.24
C GLU A 162 -7.64 -19.86 21.78
N THR A 163 -6.71 -20.18 22.65
CA THR A 163 -5.86 -19.19 23.35
C THR A 163 -4.41 -19.22 22.90
N SER A 164 -3.82 -20.41 22.78
CA SER A 164 -2.47 -20.58 22.26
C SER A 164 -2.26 -21.96 21.68
N THR A 165 -1.32 -22.08 20.75
CA THR A 165 -0.88 -23.34 20.17
C THR A 165 0.57 -23.26 19.72
N THR A 166 1.25 -24.40 19.67
CA THR A 166 2.60 -24.53 19.08
C THR A 166 2.56 -25.58 18.00
N VAL A 167 2.87 -25.16 16.78
CA VAL A 167 2.83 -26.00 15.58
C VAL A 167 4.24 -26.42 15.20
N ASP A 168 4.43 -27.72 14.95
CA ASP A 168 5.67 -28.23 14.35
C ASP A 168 5.72 -27.84 12.87
N ILE A 169 6.83 -27.22 12.47
CA ILE A 169 7.10 -26.74 11.10
C ILE A 169 8.39 -27.31 10.51
N LYS A 170 8.92 -28.40 11.10
CA LYS A 170 10.19 -29.04 10.62
C LYS A 170 10.07 -29.60 9.22
N ASP A 171 8.84 -29.90 8.77
CA ASP A 171 8.54 -30.38 7.43
C ASP A 171 8.45 -29.24 6.38
N LEU A 172 8.52 -27.98 6.81
CA LEU A 172 8.52 -26.84 5.90
C LEU A 172 9.96 -26.47 5.49
N ASN A 173 10.15 -26.25 4.20
CA ASN A 173 11.42 -25.76 3.67
C ASN A 173 11.68 -24.31 4.10
N SER A 174 12.96 -23.91 4.18
CA SER A 174 13.31 -22.51 4.39
C SER A 174 12.67 -21.61 3.33
N GLY A 175 11.99 -20.56 3.78
CA GLY A 175 11.23 -19.67 2.89
C GLY A 175 10.27 -18.73 3.61
N VAL A 176 9.48 -18.04 2.82
CA VAL A 176 8.42 -17.14 3.30
C VAL A 176 7.07 -17.85 3.25
N TYR A 177 6.36 -17.76 4.36
CA TYR A 177 5.01 -18.30 4.54
C TYR A 177 4.07 -17.22 5.02
N PHE A 178 2.79 -17.40 4.79
CA PHE A 178 1.73 -16.53 5.28
C PHE A 178 0.78 -17.33 6.16
N VAL A 179 0.63 -16.90 7.40
CA VAL A 179 -0.34 -17.43 8.35
C VAL A 179 -1.61 -16.61 8.22
N LYS A 180 -2.69 -17.24 7.82
CA LYS A 180 -4.02 -16.65 7.70
C LYS A 180 -4.89 -17.15 8.85
N ILE A 181 -5.41 -16.23 9.63
CA ILE A 181 -6.36 -16.50 10.70
C ILE A 181 -7.73 -16.11 10.16
N LEU A 182 -8.62 -17.09 10.04
CA LEU A 182 -9.92 -16.93 9.42
C LEU A 182 -10.93 -16.39 10.46
N GLY A 183 -11.79 -15.49 10.05
CA GLY A 183 -12.84 -14.88 10.86
C GLY A 183 -13.72 -14.01 9.95
N GLU A 184 -14.50 -13.09 10.52
CA GLU A 184 -15.26 -12.11 9.72
C GLU A 184 -14.31 -11.31 8.80
N ASN A 185 -13.10 -11.01 9.31
CA ASN A 185 -12.00 -10.50 8.52
C ASN A 185 -10.80 -11.45 8.64
N VAL A 186 -10.08 -11.66 7.55
CA VAL A 186 -8.90 -12.54 7.52
C VAL A 186 -7.66 -11.75 7.95
N LEU A 187 -7.09 -12.12 9.11
CA LEU A 187 -5.78 -11.61 9.52
C LEU A 187 -4.68 -12.43 8.84
N THR A 188 -3.75 -11.76 8.15
CA THR A 188 -2.61 -12.41 7.50
C THR A 188 -1.30 -11.90 8.08
N LYS A 189 -0.45 -12.81 8.58
CA LYS A 189 0.90 -12.49 9.09
C LYS A 189 1.97 -13.23 8.31
N LYS A 190 3.05 -12.52 7.96
CA LYS A 190 4.21 -13.10 7.29
C LYS A 190 5.13 -13.79 8.31
N VAL A 191 5.54 -15.01 8.01
CA VAL A 191 6.51 -15.79 8.79
C VAL A 191 7.67 -16.21 7.88
N VAL A 192 8.87 -16.13 8.39
CA VAL A 192 10.09 -16.60 7.72
C VAL A 192 10.55 -17.87 8.41
N VAL A 193 10.63 -18.98 7.67
CA VAL A 193 11.21 -20.25 8.13
C VAL A 193 12.66 -20.32 7.69
N ARG A 194 13.56 -20.71 8.61
CA ARG A 194 15.01 -20.89 8.36
C ARG A 194 15.48 -22.21 8.94
N ASP A 195 16.55 -22.75 8.36
CA ASP A 195 17.27 -23.95 8.85
C ASP A 195 17.98 -23.70 10.19
#